data_f497612527a1addab69b59b2d6fbc607
#
_entry.id   f497612527a1addab69b59b2d6fbc607
#
_cell.length_a   1.000
_cell.length_b   1.000
_cell.length_c   1.000
_cell.angle_alpha   90.00
_cell.angle_beta   90.00
_cell.angle_gamma   90.00
#
_symmetry.space_group_name_H-M   'P 1'
#
loop_
_entity.id
_entity.type
_entity.pdbx_description
1 polymer ?
#
loop_
_entity_poly.entity_id
_entity_poly.type
_entity_poly.pdbx_seq_one_letter_code
_entity_poly.pdbx_strand_id
1 'polypeptide(L)'
;MLDNSNRKIFLRSLSTLVVNSHKETEGYIMPLNLADFNTKYRISKVCGQEKQRHYLESLGFVAGSEIELLSEIHGYYVVMVEGSKIGIEKSMAKKIILYAA
;
A
#
# COMPACT_ATOMS: atom_id res chain seq x y z
N MET A 1 -5.27 15.41 18.59
CA MET A 1 -5.26 15.02 17.99
C MET A 1 -5.28 15.15 17.42
N LEU A 2 -5.09 15.32 17.52
CA LEU A 2 -5.00 14.86 16.77
C LEU A 2 -4.80 15.08 15.92
N ASP A 3 -4.55 15.23 15.85
CA ASP A 3 -4.28 14.95 14.87
C ASP A 3 -4.11 15.00 14.04
N ASN A 4 -3.89 15.21 14.11
CA ASN A 4 -3.67 14.91 13.12
C ASN A 4 -3.69 14.76 12.38
N SER A 5 -3.75 14.86 12.63
CA SER A 5 -3.68 14.36 11.81
C SER A 5 -4.00 14.28 11.28
N ASN A 6 -4.22 14.42 11.34
CA ASN A 6 -4.49 13.91 10.61
C ASN A 6 -4.98 13.75 10.04
N ARG A 7 -5.27 13.63 10.73
CA ARG A 7 -5.62 13.17 10.08
C ARG A 7 -5.82 12.59 9.83
N LYS A 8 -5.62 12.49 10.08
CA LYS A 8 -5.60 11.72 9.74
C LYS A 8 -5.92 11.39 10.18
N ILE A 9 -5.86 11.88 10.50
CA ILE A 9 -6.03 11.29 10.73
C ILE A 9 -6.60 11.34 11.16
N PHE A 10 -6.72 11.36 11.78
CA PHE A 10 -7.18 11.02 11.97
C PHE A 10 -7.25 10.72 12.33
N LEU A 11 -7.16 10.71 13.01
CA LEU A 11 -7.07 10.08 13.31
C LEU A 11 -6.76 9.93 13.64
N ARG A 12 -6.58 9.74 14.22
CA ARG A 12 -6.06 9.39 14.53
C ARG A 12 -6.38 9.38 15.35
N SER A 13 -6.30 9.82 15.47
CA SER A 13 -6.37 9.46 16.00
C SER A 13 -6.69 9.35 16.68
N LEU A 14 -6.87 9.24 17.36
CA LEU A 14 -7.06 8.65 17.90
C LEU A 14 -6.94 8.20 18.26
N SER A 15 -6.74 8.23 18.60
CA SER A 15 -6.52 7.46 18.79
C SER A 15 -6.28 7.27 18.99
N THR A 16 -6.15 7.23 19.27
CA THR A 16 -5.77 6.63 19.31
C THR A 16 -5.79 6.40 19.71
N LEU A 17 -5.89 6.30 20.27
CA LEU A 17 -5.87 5.63 20.49
C LEU A 17 -5.75 5.04 20.81
N VAL A 18 -5.70 4.90 21.19
CA VAL A 18 -5.54 4.04 21.30
C VAL A 18 -5.13 3.42 21.50
N VAL A 19 -4.86 3.11 21.69
CA VAL A 19 -4.38 2.31 21.64
C VAL A 19 -3.87 1.71 21.73
N ASN A 20 -3.43 1.37 21.84
CA ASN A 20 -2.83 0.63 21.64
C ASN A 20 -2.24 0.18 21.58
N SER A 21 -1.90 -0.08 21.78
CA SER A 21 -1.26 -0.53 21.43
C SER A 21 -0.71 -0.97 21.03
N HIS A 22 -0.30 -1.28 20.98
CA HIS A 22 0.26 -1.57 20.31
C HIS A 22 0.40 -1.60 19.49
N LYS A 23 0.59 -1.80 19.53
CA LYS A 23 0.73 -1.68 18.66
C LYS A 23 0.50 -1.16 17.94
N GLU A 24 0.58 -0.74 18.01
CA GLU A 24 0.41 -0.17 17.25
C GLU A 24 0.59 -0.03 16.36
N THR A 25 1.00 -0.06 16.49
CA THR A 25 1.23 -0.05 15.35
C THR A 25 0.72 -0.81 14.52
N GLU A 26 0.20 -1.28 14.78
CA GLU A 26 -0.35 -1.87 13.93
C GLU A 26 -0.90 -1.17 12.95
N GLY A 27 -0.51 -0.85 12.18
CA GLY A 27 -0.86 0.05 11.18
C GLY A 27 -2.06 -0.38 10.36
N TYR A 28 -2.55 0.53 9.57
CA TYR A 28 -3.61 0.21 8.64
C TYR A 28 -3.07 -0.56 7.47
N ILE A 29 -3.98 -1.23 6.76
CA ILE A 29 -3.66 -1.77 5.44
C ILE A 29 -4.59 -1.13 4.43
N MET A 30 -4.13 -1.03 3.19
CA MET A 30 -4.93 -0.45 2.12
C MET A 30 -4.46 -0.97 0.78
N PRO A 31 -5.34 -1.00 -0.23
CA PRO A 31 -4.90 -1.42 -1.57
C PRO A 31 -4.05 -0.32 -2.23
N LEU A 32 -3.21 -0.74 -3.14
CA LEU A 32 -2.28 0.17 -3.82
C LEU A 32 -2.99 1.33 -4.50
N ASN A 33 -4.18 1.10 -5.03
CA ASN A 33 -4.90 2.15 -5.74
C ASN A 33 -5.36 3.29 -4.84
N LEU A 34 -5.24 3.15 -3.54
CA LEU A 34 -5.56 4.22 -2.58
C LEU A 34 -4.31 4.89 -2.03
N ALA A 35 -3.13 4.45 -2.47
CA ALA A 35 -1.87 4.97 -1.94
C ALA A 35 -1.60 6.39 -2.45
N ASP A 36 -0.85 7.15 -1.66
CA ASP A 36 -0.38 8.46 -2.08
C ASP A 36 0.76 8.30 -3.07
N PHE A 37 0.83 9.19 -4.05
CA PHE A 37 1.93 9.19 -5.00
C PHE A 37 3.23 9.60 -4.30
N ASN A 38 4.32 9.01 -4.76
CA ASN A 38 5.66 9.35 -4.32
C ASN A 38 5.87 9.15 -2.83
N THR A 39 5.17 8.17 -2.27
CA THR A 39 5.29 7.81 -0.86
C THR A 39 5.67 6.35 -0.80
N LYS A 40 6.62 6.01 0.04
CA LYS A 40 7.09 4.64 0.15
C LYS A 40 6.24 3.85 1.13
N TYR A 41 5.91 2.63 0.72
CA TYR A 41 5.12 1.71 1.53
C TYR A 41 5.78 0.34 1.48
N ARG A 42 5.31 -0.56 2.33
CA ARG A 42 5.68 -1.97 2.28
C ARG A 42 4.46 -2.78 1.89
N ILE A 43 4.68 -3.81 1.10
CA ILE A 43 3.59 -4.70 0.69
C ILE A 43 3.25 -5.62 1.85
N SER A 44 1.97 -5.66 2.20
CA SER A 44 1.47 -6.58 3.21
C SER A 44 1.22 -7.95 2.62
N LYS A 45 0.47 -7.97 1.52
CA LYS A 45 0.13 -9.22 0.84
C LYS A 45 -0.40 -8.91 -0.55
N VAL A 46 -0.50 -9.94 -1.37
CA VAL A 46 -1.12 -9.85 -2.69
C VAL A 46 -2.33 -10.76 -2.68
N CYS A 47 -3.47 -10.23 -3.07
CA CYS A 47 -4.73 -10.95 -3.09
C CYS A 47 -5.07 -11.43 -4.50
N GLY A 48 -6.16 -12.21 -4.61
CA GLY A 48 -6.65 -12.65 -5.88
C GLY A 48 -6.46 -14.15 -6.07
N GLN A 49 -6.83 -14.62 -7.26
CA GLN A 49 -6.67 -16.01 -7.60
C GLN A 49 -5.19 -16.37 -7.73
N GLU A 50 -4.90 -17.64 -7.56
CA GLU A 50 -3.52 -18.10 -7.51
C GLU A 50 -2.72 -17.67 -8.73
N LYS A 51 -3.32 -17.78 -9.91
CA LYS A 51 -2.64 -17.42 -11.14
C LYS A 51 -2.27 -15.94 -11.16
N GLN A 52 -3.20 -15.09 -10.73
CA GLN A 52 -2.95 -13.65 -10.68
C GLN A 52 -1.89 -13.31 -9.64
N ARG A 53 -1.95 -13.97 -8.48
CA ARG A 53 -0.96 -13.73 -7.43
C ARG A 53 0.43 -14.12 -7.89
N HIS A 54 0.55 -15.27 -8.55
CA HIS A 54 1.85 -15.72 -9.07
C HIS A 54 2.39 -14.74 -10.10
N TYR A 55 1.52 -14.23 -10.96
CA TYR A 55 1.94 -13.25 -11.94
C TYR A 55 2.50 -12.00 -11.26
N LEU A 56 1.76 -11.46 -10.29
CA LEU A 56 2.22 -10.26 -9.59
C LEU A 56 3.51 -10.52 -8.80
N GLU A 57 3.60 -11.69 -8.17
CA GLU A 57 4.80 -12.04 -7.42
C GLU A 57 6.01 -12.15 -8.33
N SER A 58 5.80 -12.63 -9.55
CA SER A 58 6.90 -12.76 -10.51
C SER A 58 7.44 -11.40 -10.94
N LEU A 59 6.62 -10.35 -10.79
CA LEU A 59 7.06 -8.99 -11.09
C LEU A 59 7.73 -8.32 -9.90
N GLY A 60 7.74 -8.97 -8.75
CA GLY A 60 8.36 -8.41 -7.56
C GLY A 60 7.40 -7.95 -6.49
N PHE A 61 6.09 -8.11 -6.72
CA PHE A 61 5.09 -7.68 -5.73
C PHE A 61 4.92 -8.78 -4.70
N VAL A 62 5.81 -8.78 -3.72
CA VAL A 62 5.79 -9.81 -2.67
C VAL A 62 5.74 -9.13 -1.29
N ALA A 63 5.23 -9.86 -0.32
CA ALA A 63 5.11 -9.34 1.04
C ALA A 63 6.47 -8.85 1.54
N GLY A 64 6.49 -7.67 2.13
CA GLY A 64 7.70 -7.09 2.67
C GLY A 64 8.48 -6.21 1.71
N SER A 65 8.17 -6.26 0.41
CA SER A 65 8.88 -5.44 -0.58
C SER A 65 8.48 -3.98 -0.45
N GLU A 66 9.44 -3.10 -0.71
CA GLU A 66 9.18 -1.67 -0.72
C GLU A 66 8.56 -1.28 -2.05
N ILE A 67 7.54 -0.43 -2.01
CA ILE A 67 6.84 -0.03 -3.21
C ILE A 67 6.45 1.45 -3.13
N GLU A 68 6.47 2.09 -4.28
CA GLU A 68 6.12 3.50 -4.39
C GLU A 68 5.31 3.72 -5.66
N LEU A 69 4.16 4.38 -5.51
CA LEU A 69 3.31 4.70 -6.66
C LEU A 69 3.80 5.99 -7.27
N LEU A 70 4.25 5.95 -8.51
CA LEU A 70 4.90 7.10 -9.14
C LEU A 70 3.96 7.95 -9.97
N SER A 71 3.11 7.32 -10.79
CA SER A 71 2.21 8.07 -11.65
C SER A 71 1.12 7.16 -12.17
N GLU A 72 0.19 7.79 -12.88
CA GLU A 72 -0.92 7.08 -13.52
C GLU A 72 -0.97 7.53 -14.96
N ILE A 73 -0.94 6.60 -15.89
CA ILE A 73 -0.93 6.88 -17.33
C ILE A 73 -1.88 5.93 -18.03
N HIS A 74 -2.92 6.49 -18.65
CA HIS A 74 -3.83 5.71 -19.53
C HIS A 74 -4.37 4.43 -18.88
N GLY A 75 -4.80 4.54 -17.62
CA GLY A 75 -5.40 3.40 -16.96
C GLY A 75 -4.40 2.44 -16.32
N TYR A 76 -3.12 2.79 -16.36
CA TYR A 76 -2.05 2.03 -15.73
C TYR A 76 -1.42 2.85 -14.62
N TYR A 77 -0.98 2.18 -13.59
CA TYR A 77 -0.13 2.78 -12.57
C TYR A 77 1.31 2.43 -12.87
N VAL A 78 2.18 3.42 -12.74
CA VAL A 78 3.62 3.20 -12.82
C VAL A 78 4.13 3.16 -11.38
N VAL A 79 4.75 2.06 -11.01
CA VAL A 79 5.23 1.88 -9.64
C VAL A 79 6.71 1.53 -9.65
N MET A 80 7.35 1.86 -8.54
CA MET A 80 8.72 1.44 -8.28
C MET A 80 8.64 0.35 -7.22
N VAL A 81 9.08 -0.86 -7.54
CA VAL A 81 9.09 -1.96 -6.57
C VAL A 81 10.48 -2.58 -6.56
N GLU A 82 11.12 -2.56 -5.39
CA GLU A 82 12.48 -3.06 -5.19
C GLU A 82 13.43 -2.58 -6.29
N GLY A 83 13.36 -1.29 -6.59
CA GLY A 83 14.27 -0.67 -7.53
C GLY A 83 13.90 -0.80 -9.00
N SER A 84 12.83 -1.50 -9.32
CA SER A 84 12.39 -1.67 -10.70
C SER A 84 11.11 -0.87 -10.95
N LYS A 85 11.04 -0.23 -12.11
CA LYS A 85 9.87 0.55 -12.50
C LYS A 85 8.96 -0.33 -13.35
N ILE A 86 7.73 -0.48 -12.92
CA ILE A 86 6.79 -1.42 -13.54
C ILE A 86 5.45 -0.75 -13.75
N GLY A 87 4.80 -1.03 -14.89
CA GLY A 87 3.44 -0.57 -15.14
C GLY A 87 2.46 -1.69 -14.90
N ILE A 88 1.40 -1.43 -14.14
CA ILE A 88 0.35 -2.41 -13.92
C ILE A 88 -1.01 -1.78 -14.13
N GLU A 89 -1.97 -2.61 -14.55
CA GLU A 89 -3.35 -2.14 -14.72
C GLU A 89 -3.95 -1.79 -13.36
N LYS A 90 -4.84 -0.81 -13.37
CA LYS A 90 -5.50 -0.40 -12.14
C LYS A 90 -6.26 -1.53 -11.49
N SER A 91 -6.85 -2.41 -12.30
CA SER A 91 -7.60 -3.55 -11.76
C SER A 91 -6.69 -4.49 -10.97
N MET A 92 -5.44 -4.58 -11.36
CA MET A 92 -4.48 -5.41 -10.64
C MET A 92 -3.96 -4.72 -9.38
N ALA A 93 -3.88 -3.40 -9.42
CA ALA A 93 -3.40 -2.64 -8.26
C ALA A 93 -4.27 -2.87 -7.03
N LYS A 94 -5.56 -3.09 -7.21
CA LYS A 94 -6.47 -3.34 -6.10
C LYS A 94 -6.10 -4.59 -5.31
N LYS A 95 -5.35 -5.49 -5.91
CA LYS A 95 -4.98 -6.76 -5.28
C LYS A 95 -3.71 -6.67 -4.46
N ILE A 96 -2.98 -5.58 -4.59
CA ILE A 96 -1.73 -5.38 -3.84
C ILE A 96 -2.07 -4.58 -2.60
N ILE A 97 -1.92 -5.20 -1.44
CA ILE A 97 -2.31 -4.61 -0.16
C ILE A 97 -1.06 -4.12 0.55
N LEU A 98 -1.10 -2.87 0.98
CA LEU A 98 0.05 -2.19 1.58
C LEU A 98 -0.16 -1.93 3.05
N TYR A 99 0.94 -1.85 3.79
CA TYR A 99 0.91 -1.27 5.12
C TYR A 99 0.92 0.25 4.95
N ALA A 100 0.00 0.91 5.60
CA ALA A 100 -0.21 2.34 5.42
C ALA A 100 0.25 3.15 6.64
N ALA A 101 0.85 2.52 7.58
CA ALA A 101 1.26 3.23 8.79
C ALA A 101 2.67 3.81 8.68
#